data_636ab9440e1c1ae8024874ec6729b38e
#
_entry.id   636ab9440e1c1ae8024874ec6729b38e
#
_cell.length_a   1.000
_cell.length_b   1.000
_cell.length_c   1.000
_cell.angle_alpha   90.00
_cell.angle_beta   90.00
_cell.angle_gamma   90.00
#
_symmetry.space_group_name_H-M   'P 1'
#
loop_
_entity.id
_entity.type
_entity.pdbx_description
1 polymer ?
#
loop_
_entity_poly.entity_id
_entity_poly.type
_entity_poly.pdbx_seq_one_letter_code
_entity_poly.pdbx_strand_id
1 'polypeptide(L)'
;MNFIGENLARQDVVVMVSGDPGYYSLLDALRRGFPQEAIQVIPGISSFQLAFARLALPWHEAELLSFHGRVPAEGKLTYSKGRLLGMLTDSKYNSHTISELLMERGWPSEAELAICSRLSYEDEAIVKTTLGQAGNLPVQGNCVLVVIG
;
A
#
# COMPACT_ATOMS: atom_id res chain seq x y z
N MET A 1 -14.33 17.53 7.87
CA MET A 1 -14.88 18.31 6.72
C MET A 1 -15.51 19.63 7.18
N ASN A 2 -16.37 19.65 8.19
CA ASN A 2 -17.02 20.89 8.68
C ASN A 2 -16.00 21.98 9.07
N PHE A 3 -14.98 21.62 9.86
CA PHE A 3 -13.94 22.55 10.27
C PHE A 3 -13.22 23.22 9.07
N ILE A 4 -12.92 22.45 8.02
CA ILE A 4 -12.28 23.00 6.81
C ILE A 4 -13.21 24.01 6.14
N GLY A 5 -14.49 23.65 5.92
CA GLY A 5 -15.47 24.52 5.26
C GLY A 5 -15.70 25.85 6.02
N GLU A 6 -15.76 25.81 7.34
CA GLU A 6 -15.96 27.00 8.19
C GLU A 6 -14.77 27.97 8.16
N ASN A 7 -13.55 27.47 7.90
CA ASN A 7 -12.33 28.28 7.94
C ASN A 7 -11.85 28.72 6.56
N LEU A 8 -12.14 27.99 5.47
CA LEU A 8 -11.70 28.31 4.11
C LEU A 8 -12.10 29.70 3.62
N ALA A 9 -13.21 30.26 4.11
CA ALA A 9 -13.64 31.62 3.74
C ALA A 9 -12.78 32.73 4.38
N ARG A 10 -11.92 32.38 5.35
CA ARG A 10 -11.18 33.35 6.16
C ARG A 10 -9.66 33.15 6.07
N GLN A 11 -9.19 31.96 5.80
CA GLN A 11 -7.77 31.60 5.80
C GLN A 11 -7.51 30.29 5.04
N ASP A 12 -6.25 30.08 4.64
CA ASP A 12 -5.82 28.79 4.11
C ASP A 12 -5.85 27.73 5.22
N VAL A 13 -6.31 26.54 4.85
CA VAL A 13 -6.34 25.38 5.76
C VAL A 13 -5.38 24.32 5.26
N VAL A 14 -4.33 24.04 6.06
CA VAL A 14 -3.38 22.98 5.74
C VAL A 14 -3.85 21.67 6.35
N VAL A 15 -3.98 20.65 5.50
CA VAL A 15 -4.33 19.28 5.91
C VAL A 15 -3.11 18.40 5.72
N MET A 16 -2.54 17.92 6.81
CA MET A 16 -1.39 17.02 6.78
C MET A 16 -1.84 15.56 6.79
N VAL A 17 -1.22 14.73 5.94
CA VAL A 17 -1.45 13.30 5.86
C VAL A 17 -0.12 12.55 5.86
N SER A 18 -0.14 11.27 6.21
CA SER A 18 1.02 10.41 6.07
C SER A 18 1.12 9.91 4.62
N GLY A 19 2.33 9.93 4.04
CA GLY A 19 2.59 9.49 2.68
C GLY A 19 2.11 10.47 1.61
N ASP A 20 1.68 9.96 0.47
CA ASP A 20 1.15 10.77 -0.63
C ASP A 20 -0.35 11.03 -0.46
N PRO A 21 -0.81 12.30 -0.57
CA PRO A 21 -2.23 12.64 -0.40
C PRO A 21 -3.16 11.99 -1.44
N GLY A 22 -2.65 11.70 -2.62
CA GLY A 22 -3.40 11.13 -3.74
C GLY A 22 -3.49 9.60 -3.73
N TYR A 23 -2.79 8.91 -2.81
CA TYR A 23 -2.74 7.46 -2.82
C TYR A 23 -3.39 6.84 -1.57
N TYR A 24 -4.65 6.39 -1.69
CA TYR A 24 -5.47 5.84 -0.59
C TYR A 24 -5.47 6.73 0.67
N SER A 25 -5.57 8.03 0.47
CA SER A 25 -5.49 9.04 1.51
C SER A 25 -6.67 10.02 1.44
N LEU A 26 -6.55 11.16 2.09
CA LEU A 26 -7.67 12.09 2.32
C LEU A 26 -8.12 12.86 1.06
N LEU A 27 -7.31 12.89 -0.02
CA LEU A 27 -7.61 13.69 -1.22
C LEU A 27 -8.97 13.34 -1.83
N ASP A 28 -9.33 12.05 -1.89
CA ASP A 28 -10.64 11.62 -2.40
C ASP A 28 -11.81 12.19 -1.58
N ALA A 29 -11.66 12.26 -0.27
CA ALA A 29 -12.68 12.83 0.61
C ALA A 29 -12.77 14.36 0.45
N LEU A 30 -11.64 15.05 0.30
CA LEU A 30 -11.59 16.49 0.04
C LEU A 30 -12.25 16.84 -1.29
N ARG A 31 -11.96 16.08 -2.36
CA ARG A 31 -12.57 16.32 -3.69
C ARG A 31 -14.08 16.08 -3.74
N ARG A 32 -14.63 15.29 -2.83
CA ARG A 32 -16.10 15.15 -2.69
C ARG A 32 -16.75 16.33 -1.96
N GLY A 33 -15.99 17.02 -1.12
CA GLY A 33 -16.52 18.11 -0.28
C GLY A 33 -16.17 19.52 -0.74
N PHE A 34 -15.19 19.68 -1.62
CA PHE A 34 -14.69 20.98 -2.03
C PHE A 34 -14.40 21.01 -3.54
N PRO A 35 -14.56 22.17 -4.21
CA PRO A 35 -14.23 22.33 -5.62
C PRO A 35 -12.72 22.18 -5.82
N GLN A 36 -12.31 21.68 -7.00
CA GLN A 36 -10.91 21.37 -7.31
C GLN A 36 -10.01 22.61 -7.19
N GLU A 37 -10.53 23.78 -7.54
CA GLU A 37 -9.83 25.06 -7.53
C GLU A 37 -9.47 25.51 -6.10
N ALA A 38 -10.16 24.99 -5.09
CA ALA A 38 -9.87 25.25 -3.68
C ALA A 38 -8.86 24.28 -3.07
N ILE A 39 -8.33 23.32 -3.86
CA ILE A 39 -7.43 22.28 -3.37
C ILE A 39 -6.07 22.41 -4.05
N GLN A 40 -5.04 22.68 -3.25
CA GLN A 40 -3.65 22.55 -3.67
C GLN A 40 -3.05 21.29 -3.05
N VAL A 41 -2.50 20.40 -3.86
CA VAL A 41 -1.87 19.17 -3.40
C VAL A 41 -0.36 19.31 -3.45
N ILE A 42 0.28 19.09 -2.30
CA ILE A 42 1.74 18.94 -2.22
C ILE A 42 2.00 17.43 -2.18
N PRO A 43 2.69 16.84 -3.17
CA PRO A 43 2.94 15.40 -3.21
C PRO A 43 3.88 14.98 -2.09
N GLY A 44 3.69 13.76 -1.63
CA GLY A 44 4.57 13.11 -0.65
C GLY A 44 5.10 11.78 -1.17
N ILE A 45 5.93 11.12 -0.39
CA ILE A 45 6.45 9.80 -0.70
C ILE A 45 5.51 8.76 -0.07
N SER A 46 4.88 7.94 -0.91
CA SER A 46 4.03 6.85 -0.43
C SER A 46 4.85 5.70 0.15
N SER A 47 4.22 4.87 0.97
CA SER A 47 4.85 3.65 1.50
C SER A 47 5.27 2.67 0.39
N PHE A 48 4.56 2.66 -0.75
CA PHE A 48 4.98 1.88 -1.91
C PHE A 48 6.28 2.37 -2.50
N GLN A 49 6.41 3.68 -2.73
CA GLN A 49 7.66 4.26 -3.26
C GLN A 49 8.84 3.94 -2.35
N LEU A 50 8.64 4.02 -1.02
CA LEU A 50 9.67 3.63 -0.07
C LEU A 50 10.00 2.14 -0.14
N ALA A 51 9.01 1.25 -0.17
CA ALA A 51 9.22 -0.19 -0.26
C ALA A 51 10.05 -0.55 -1.50
N PHE A 52 9.63 -0.08 -2.67
CA PHE A 52 10.35 -0.34 -3.92
C PHE A 52 11.75 0.26 -3.93
N ALA A 53 11.93 1.47 -3.38
CA ALA A 53 13.26 2.08 -3.24
C ALA A 53 14.19 1.26 -2.34
N ARG A 54 13.69 0.77 -1.19
CA ARG A 54 14.45 -0.09 -0.26
C ARG A 54 14.83 -1.44 -0.89
N LEU A 55 13.97 -1.95 -1.76
CA LEU A 55 14.23 -3.20 -2.49
C LEU A 55 15.10 -3.01 -3.73
N ALA A 56 15.42 -1.77 -4.11
CA ALA A 56 16.09 -1.40 -5.36
C ALA A 56 15.36 -1.96 -6.61
N LEU A 57 14.03 -1.98 -6.58
CA LEU A 57 13.18 -2.49 -7.65
C LEU A 57 12.52 -1.32 -8.41
N PRO A 58 12.53 -1.33 -9.76
CA PRO A 58 11.67 -0.46 -10.55
C PRO A 58 10.21 -0.87 -10.35
N TRP A 59 9.30 0.11 -10.27
CA TRP A 59 7.90 -0.16 -9.95
C TRP A 59 6.91 0.34 -11.01
N HIS A 60 7.40 0.79 -12.16
CA HIS A 60 6.55 1.30 -13.24
C HIS A 60 5.66 0.21 -13.88
N GLU A 61 6.06 -1.07 -13.78
CA GLU A 61 5.26 -2.23 -14.22
C GLU A 61 4.55 -2.94 -13.06
N ALA A 62 4.76 -2.49 -11.83
CA ALA A 62 4.13 -3.10 -10.68
C ALA A 62 2.62 -2.78 -10.61
N GLU A 63 1.81 -3.80 -10.36
CA GLU A 63 0.42 -3.58 -10.02
C GLU A 63 0.29 -3.30 -8.52
N LEU A 64 -0.21 -2.10 -8.20
CA LEU A 64 -0.38 -1.65 -6.82
C LEU A 64 -1.80 -1.93 -6.34
N LEU A 65 -1.94 -2.71 -5.28
CA LEU A 65 -3.19 -3.17 -4.72
C LEU A 65 -3.35 -2.73 -3.26
N SER A 66 -4.58 -2.60 -2.80
CA SER A 66 -4.86 -2.32 -1.40
C SER A 66 -5.82 -3.35 -0.84
N PHE A 67 -5.38 -4.03 0.22
CA PHE A 67 -6.21 -4.90 1.04
C PHE A 67 -6.80 -4.18 2.26
N HIS A 68 -6.58 -2.89 2.39
CA HIS A 68 -7.09 -2.12 3.52
C HIS A 68 -8.63 -2.06 3.49
N GLY A 69 -9.26 -2.88 4.36
CA GLY A 69 -10.72 -3.00 4.48
C GLY A 69 -11.44 -3.68 3.30
N ARG A 70 -10.72 -4.26 2.35
CA ARG A 70 -11.30 -4.92 1.15
C ARG A 70 -10.35 -5.93 0.53
N VAL A 71 -10.90 -6.83 -0.28
CA VAL A 71 -10.11 -7.71 -1.16
C VAL A 71 -10.14 -7.14 -2.57
N PRO A 72 -8.99 -6.99 -3.24
CA PRO A 72 -8.95 -6.64 -4.66
C PRO A 72 -9.71 -7.65 -5.53
N ALA A 73 -10.14 -7.22 -6.74
CA ALA A 73 -10.81 -8.09 -7.69
C ALA A 73 -9.96 -9.34 -8.00
N GLU A 74 -10.60 -10.50 -8.15
CA GLU A 74 -9.94 -11.81 -8.29
C GLU A 74 -8.92 -11.84 -9.43
N GLY A 75 -9.25 -11.30 -10.60
CA GLY A 75 -8.34 -11.22 -11.74
C GLY A 75 -7.06 -10.43 -11.50
N LYS A 76 -7.06 -9.56 -10.47
CA LYS A 76 -5.87 -8.83 -10.03
C LYS A 76 -4.95 -9.65 -9.12
N LEU A 77 -5.40 -10.79 -8.66
CA LEU A 77 -4.66 -11.68 -7.75
C LEU A 77 -4.17 -12.95 -8.45
N THR A 78 -4.68 -13.27 -9.64
CA THR A 78 -4.31 -14.47 -10.38
C THR A 78 -2.87 -14.40 -10.85
N TYR A 79 -2.14 -15.51 -10.70
CA TYR A 79 -0.75 -15.61 -11.14
C TYR A 79 -0.57 -15.42 -12.65
N SER A 80 0.46 -14.74 -13.01
CA SER A 80 1.09 -14.84 -14.34
C SER A 80 2.60 -14.60 -14.19
N LYS A 81 3.38 -15.28 -15.00
CA LYS A 81 4.85 -15.21 -14.94
C LYS A 81 5.34 -13.78 -15.16
N GLY A 82 6.28 -13.35 -14.33
CA GLY A 82 6.89 -12.01 -14.38
C GLY A 82 6.01 -10.91 -13.78
N ARG A 83 4.89 -11.26 -13.15
CA ARG A 83 4.02 -10.29 -12.49
C ARG A 83 4.65 -9.76 -11.21
N LEU A 84 4.57 -8.45 -11.02
CA LEU A 84 5.06 -7.75 -9.85
C LEU A 84 3.89 -7.08 -9.13
N LEU A 85 3.63 -7.47 -7.88
CA LEU A 85 2.58 -6.89 -7.06
C LEU A 85 3.17 -6.09 -5.90
N GLY A 86 2.64 -4.90 -5.66
CA GLY A 86 2.80 -4.17 -4.42
C GLY A 86 1.46 -4.12 -3.69
N MET A 87 1.40 -4.48 -2.40
CA MET A 87 0.14 -4.62 -1.67
C MET A 87 0.18 -3.93 -0.32
N LEU A 88 -0.80 -3.04 -0.05
CA LEU A 88 -1.07 -2.54 1.29
C LEU A 88 -1.86 -3.57 2.08
N THR A 89 -1.48 -3.78 3.32
CA THR A 89 -2.09 -4.76 4.23
C THR A 89 -2.85 -4.08 5.37
N ASP A 90 -3.63 -4.85 6.10
CA ASP A 90 -4.23 -4.47 7.38
C ASP A 90 -4.12 -5.60 8.41
N SER A 91 -4.80 -5.50 9.52
CA SER A 91 -4.77 -6.53 10.57
C SER A 91 -5.40 -7.85 10.14
N LYS A 92 -6.42 -7.81 9.26
CA LYS A 92 -7.12 -8.99 8.74
C LYS A 92 -6.39 -9.59 7.54
N TYR A 93 -6.04 -8.73 6.58
CA TYR A 93 -5.29 -9.10 5.38
C TYR A 93 -3.82 -8.75 5.59
N ASN A 94 -3.13 -9.62 6.28
CA ASN A 94 -1.73 -9.50 6.70
C ASN A 94 -0.80 -10.36 5.84
N SER A 95 0.47 -10.43 6.20
CA SER A 95 1.49 -11.18 5.46
C SER A 95 1.16 -12.67 5.27
N HIS A 96 0.48 -13.31 6.23
CA HIS A 96 0.09 -14.73 6.12
C HIS A 96 -1.12 -14.91 5.22
N THR A 97 -2.22 -14.23 5.54
CA THR A 97 -3.50 -14.40 4.82
C THR A 97 -3.40 -14.00 3.35
N ILE A 98 -2.59 -12.98 3.01
CA ILE A 98 -2.37 -12.59 1.62
C ILE A 98 -1.51 -13.62 0.90
N SER A 99 -0.47 -14.18 1.54
CA SER A 99 0.36 -15.22 0.94
C SER A 99 -0.46 -16.49 0.63
N GLU A 100 -1.30 -16.94 1.57
CA GLU A 100 -2.23 -18.05 1.36
C GLU A 100 -3.18 -17.75 0.20
N LEU A 101 -3.80 -16.58 0.19
CA LEU A 101 -4.73 -16.16 -0.86
C LEU A 101 -4.07 -16.12 -2.26
N LEU A 102 -2.82 -15.67 -2.36
CA LEU A 102 -2.08 -15.66 -3.63
C LEU A 102 -1.78 -17.09 -4.10
N MET A 103 -1.34 -17.97 -3.20
CA MET A 103 -1.11 -19.38 -3.54
C MET A 103 -2.40 -20.09 -4.01
N GLU A 104 -3.55 -19.80 -3.39
CA GLU A 104 -4.87 -20.24 -3.87
C GLU A 104 -5.22 -19.70 -5.27
N ARG A 105 -4.62 -18.61 -5.72
CA ARG A 105 -4.78 -18.00 -7.05
C ARG A 105 -3.69 -18.40 -8.03
N GLY A 106 -2.96 -19.48 -7.72
CA GLY A 106 -1.98 -20.12 -8.59
C GLY A 106 -0.56 -19.59 -8.50
N TRP A 107 -0.26 -18.68 -7.54
CA TRP A 107 1.12 -18.25 -7.32
C TRP A 107 1.95 -19.40 -6.77
N PRO A 108 3.17 -19.60 -7.29
CA PRO A 108 4.05 -20.65 -6.77
C PRO A 108 4.48 -20.32 -5.32
N SER A 109 4.62 -21.33 -4.50
CA SER A 109 5.05 -21.18 -3.09
C SER A 109 6.45 -20.58 -2.96
N GLU A 110 7.28 -20.75 -3.98
CA GLU A 110 8.64 -20.21 -4.10
C GLU A 110 8.70 -18.79 -4.65
N ALA A 111 7.56 -18.18 -5.05
CA ALA A 111 7.52 -16.78 -5.47
C ALA A 111 8.11 -15.88 -4.38
N GLU A 112 8.99 -14.96 -4.80
CA GLU A 112 9.67 -14.07 -3.87
C GLU A 112 8.68 -13.11 -3.19
N LEU A 113 8.78 -13.00 -1.88
CA LEU A 113 8.01 -12.10 -1.05
C LEU A 113 8.93 -11.19 -0.23
N ALA A 114 8.76 -9.88 -0.34
CA ALA A 114 9.33 -8.93 0.59
C ALA A 114 8.24 -8.33 1.48
N ILE A 115 8.45 -8.38 2.78
CA ILE A 115 7.58 -7.79 3.81
C ILE A 115 8.27 -6.53 4.32
N CYS A 116 7.73 -5.36 3.97
CA CYS A 116 8.30 -4.06 4.31
C CYS A 116 7.43 -3.40 5.39
N SER A 117 7.89 -3.45 6.62
CA SER A 117 7.18 -2.93 7.79
C SER A 117 7.86 -1.70 8.38
N ARG A 118 7.07 -0.81 8.99
CA ARG A 118 7.56 0.38 9.69
C ARG A 118 8.46 1.26 8.84
N LEU A 119 8.20 1.34 7.53
CA LEU A 119 8.98 2.13 6.59
C LEU A 119 9.11 3.59 7.06
N SER A 120 10.33 4.14 7.00
CA SER A 120 10.73 5.46 7.49
C SER A 120 10.73 5.67 9.02
N TYR A 121 10.44 4.65 9.80
CA TYR A 121 10.60 4.70 11.26
C TYR A 121 11.95 4.11 11.69
N GLU A 122 12.36 4.36 12.94
CA GLU A 122 13.63 3.84 13.49
C GLU A 122 13.67 2.30 13.52
N ASP A 123 12.51 1.67 13.66
CA ASP A 123 12.33 0.22 13.67
C ASP A 123 11.89 -0.34 12.30
N GLU A 124 12.27 0.35 11.20
CA GLU A 124 12.05 -0.14 9.82
C GLU A 124 12.62 -1.54 9.65
N ALA A 125 11.82 -2.46 9.13
CA ALA A 125 12.25 -3.83 8.87
C ALA A 125 11.80 -4.30 7.48
N ILE A 126 12.74 -4.95 6.77
CA ILE A 126 12.48 -5.56 5.48
C ILE A 126 12.90 -7.02 5.56
N VAL A 127 11.93 -7.91 5.45
CA VAL A 127 12.14 -9.35 5.47
C VAL A 127 11.91 -9.90 4.07
N LYS A 128 12.92 -10.54 3.49
CA LYS A 128 12.82 -11.25 2.22
C LYS A 128 12.62 -12.73 2.47
N THR A 129 11.62 -13.32 1.85
CA THR A 129 11.20 -14.70 2.02
C THR A 129 10.47 -15.20 0.75
N THR A 130 9.68 -16.25 0.87
CA THR A 130 8.78 -16.74 -0.20
C THR A 130 7.34 -16.80 0.31
N LEU A 131 6.37 -16.90 -0.60
CA LEU A 131 4.96 -17.03 -0.23
C LEU A 131 4.74 -18.24 0.70
N GLY A 132 5.35 -19.39 0.39
CA GLY A 132 5.20 -20.61 1.18
C GLY A 132 5.87 -20.54 2.57
N GLN A 133 6.84 -19.65 2.78
CA GLN A 133 7.51 -19.48 4.06
C GLN A 133 6.93 -18.35 4.91
N ALA A 134 6.03 -17.55 4.37
CA ALA A 134 5.44 -16.42 5.08
C ALA A 134 4.78 -16.83 6.41
N GLY A 135 4.11 -17.98 6.44
CA GLY A 135 3.44 -18.52 7.63
C GLY A 135 4.37 -18.87 8.81
N ASN A 136 5.68 -19.03 8.55
CA ASN A 136 6.69 -19.32 9.57
C ASN A 136 7.26 -18.06 10.24
N LEU A 137 6.90 -16.88 9.74
CA LEU A 137 7.36 -15.59 10.25
C LEU A 137 6.33 -14.99 11.20
N PRO A 138 6.71 -14.05 12.06
CA PRO A 138 5.72 -13.27 12.82
C PRO A 138 4.76 -12.53 11.88
N VAL A 139 3.47 -12.55 12.23
CA VAL A 139 2.44 -11.81 11.46
C VAL A 139 2.78 -10.32 11.41
N GLN A 140 2.80 -9.77 10.21
CA GLN A 140 2.95 -8.33 9.99
C GLN A 140 1.65 -7.79 9.38
N GLY A 141 0.95 -6.95 10.16
CA GLY A 141 -0.14 -6.11 9.67
C GLY A 141 0.35 -4.69 9.40
N ASN A 142 -0.39 -3.91 8.61
CA ASN A 142 -0.04 -2.53 8.24
C ASN A 142 1.38 -2.41 7.66
N CYS A 143 1.72 -3.28 6.75
CA CYS A 143 2.99 -3.28 6.02
C CYS A 143 2.74 -3.18 4.50
N VAL A 144 3.80 -3.07 3.74
CA VAL A 144 3.79 -3.23 2.28
C VAL A 144 4.35 -4.59 1.95
N LEU A 145 3.60 -5.41 1.23
CA LEU A 145 4.09 -6.64 0.63
C LEU A 145 4.48 -6.38 -0.82
N VAL A 146 5.62 -6.90 -1.25
CA VAL A 146 6.04 -6.92 -2.64
C VAL A 146 6.28 -8.35 -3.05
N VAL A 147 5.57 -8.82 -4.11
CA VAL A 147 5.66 -10.19 -4.61
C VAL A 147 6.09 -10.19 -6.06
N ILE A 148 7.05 -11.06 -6.39
CA ILE A 148 7.61 -11.24 -7.73
C ILE A 148 7.28 -12.65 -8.20
N GLY A 149 6.57 -12.76 -9.33
CA GLY A 149 6.13 -14.03 -9.92
C GLY A 149 6.98 -14.54 -11.08
#